data_05766eb2671142a34167b0ed682bdd2e
#
_entry.id   05766eb2671142a34167b0ed682bdd2e
#
_cell.length_a   1.000
_cell.length_b   1.000
_cell.length_c   1.000
_cell.angle_alpha   90.00
_cell.angle_beta   90.00
_cell.angle_gamma   90.00
#
_symmetry.space_group_name_H-M   'P 1'
#
loop_
_entity.id
_entity.type
_entity.pdbx_description
1 polymer ?
#
loop_
_entity_poly.entity_id
_entity_poly.type
_entity_poly.pdbx_seq_one_letter_code
_entity_poly.pdbx_strand_id
1 'polypeptide(L)'
;MVTPLTPDDPAALGDLRLAGRLGEGGQGVVYLAHSASGEPVAVKLLNTGDKETRARLARELEALESIASFCTARVLDVSTEGSRPYVVSEFVDGPSLSDRVAGRGPLRGGDLERLVVGTATALAAIHAAGIVHRDFKPSNVLLGPDGPRVVDFGIARAEGAATLTSGLIGTPAYLSPEQIAGSPASGASDVFAWAATMVFAATGVSPFGADTVPAVLHRVLHAEPDLSALPPRLRGLIAAALAKDPARRPAAQALMVSLLNPNVRPPAPVPTGPDVRPAPRPVPSGPDVRPAPAPGPGSPQGALPWHGGPPGGETPTGPRPP
;
A
#
# COMPACT_ATOMS: atom_id res chain seq x y z
N MET A 1 9.88 -21.99 -5.72
CA MET A 1 10.80 -22.79 -6.59
C MET A 1 11.05 -22.01 -7.86
N VAL A 2 12.29 -22.00 -8.35
CA VAL A 2 12.64 -21.36 -9.64
C VAL A 2 12.11 -22.23 -10.78
N THR A 3 11.33 -21.65 -11.70
CA THR A 3 10.86 -22.32 -12.92
C THR A 3 11.65 -21.81 -14.14
N PRO A 4 11.80 -22.61 -15.20
CA PRO A 4 12.49 -22.19 -16.41
C PRO A 4 11.86 -20.95 -17.04
N LEU A 5 12.68 -20.15 -17.73
CA LEU A 5 12.20 -19.07 -18.59
C LEU A 5 11.35 -19.64 -19.74
N THR A 6 10.33 -18.89 -20.14
CA THR A 6 9.51 -19.19 -21.33
C THR A 6 10.09 -18.48 -22.56
N PRO A 7 9.69 -18.87 -23.79
CA PRO A 7 10.15 -18.19 -25.01
C PRO A 7 9.82 -16.70 -25.07
N ASP A 8 8.80 -16.25 -24.36
CA ASP A 8 8.35 -14.84 -24.30
C ASP A 8 9.11 -14.01 -23.25
N ASP A 9 9.93 -14.67 -22.42
CA ASP A 9 10.72 -13.97 -21.41
C ASP A 9 11.96 -13.33 -22.02
N PRO A 10 12.35 -12.14 -21.55
CA PRO A 10 13.62 -11.56 -21.95
C PRO A 10 14.80 -12.40 -21.42
N ALA A 11 15.87 -12.53 -22.21
CA ALA A 11 17.09 -13.18 -21.74
C ALA A 11 17.86 -12.33 -20.73
N ALA A 12 17.71 -11.00 -20.82
CA ALA A 12 18.37 -10.01 -19.96
C ALA A 12 17.51 -8.76 -19.78
N LEU A 13 17.74 -8.04 -18.69
CA LEU A 13 17.18 -6.72 -18.39
C LEU A 13 18.34 -5.81 -17.96
N GLY A 14 18.72 -4.86 -18.83
CA GLY A 14 19.98 -4.13 -18.65
C GLY A 14 21.15 -5.10 -18.58
N ASP A 15 22.02 -4.97 -17.58
CA ASP A 15 23.16 -5.85 -17.33
C ASP A 15 22.82 -7.14 -16.56
N LEU A 16 21.55 -7.34 -16.22
CA LEU A 16 21.06 -8.48 -15.44
C LEU A 16 20.70 -9.65 -16.35
N ARG A 17 21.35 -10.78 -16.19
CA ARG A 17 21.07 -12.00 -16.93
C ARG A 17 20.03 -12.84 -16.22
N LEU A 18 18.87 -13.05 -16.85
CA LEU A 18 17.78 -13.82 -16.26
C LEU A 18 18.10 -15.32 -16.27
N ALA A 19 17.82 -15.97 -15.13
CA ALA A 19 18.11 -17.40 -14.92
C ALA A 19 16.83 -18.26 -14.79
N GLY A 20 15.69 -17.67 -14.41
CA GLY A 20 14.42 -18.36 -14.28
C GLY A 20 13.34 -17.47 -13.66
N ARG A 21 12.12 -17.97 -13.59
CA ARG A 21 11.00 -17.29 -12.95
C ARG A 21 10.89 -17.69 -11.48
N LEU A 22 10.75 -16.70 -10.59
CA LEU A 22 10.46 -16.89 -9.17
C LEU A 22 8.95 -16.85 -8.91
N GLY A 23 8.19 -16.10 -9.72
CA GLY A 23 6.75 -15.98 -9.60
C GLY A 23 6.15 -15.11 -10.70
N GLU A 24 4.82 -15.22 -10.85
CA GLU A 24 4.05 -14.43 -11.80
C GLU A 24 2.74 -14.00 -11.13
N GLY A 25 2.29 -12.79 -11.40
CA GLY A 25 1.03 -12.25 -10.87
C GLY A 25 0.52 -11.04 -11.65
N GLY A 26 -0.60 -10.48 -11.22
CA GLY A 26 -1.24 -9.35 -11.90
C GLY A 26 -0.37 -8.09 -12.03
N GLN A 27 0.67 -7.96 -11.21
CA GLN A 27 1.60 -6.81 -11.23
C GLN A 27 2.81 -7.02 -12.14
N GLY A 28 3.06 -8.24 -12.60
CA GLY A 28 4.23 -8.59 -13.42
C GLY A 28 4.81 -9.93 -13.10
N VAL A 29 5.98 -10.18 -13.64
CA VAL A 29 6.76 -11.41 -13.45
C VAL A 29 7.98 -11.09 -12.61
N VAL A 30 8.30 -11.95 -11.66
CA VAL A 30 9.52 -11.88 -10.85
C VAL A 30 10.51 -12.93 -11.34
N TYR A 31 11.70 -12.50 -11.67
CA TYR A 31 12.78 -13.37 -12.18
C TYR A 31 13.91 -13.50 -11.16
N LEU A 32 14.54 -14.66 -11.12
CA LEU A 32 15.88 -14.80 -10.63
C LEU A 32 16.84 -14.31 -11.73
N ALA A 33 17.73 -13.43 -11.38
CA ALA A 33 18.77 -12.93 -12.28
C ALA A 33 20.14 -12.96 -11.58
N HIS A 34 21.19 -12.79 -12.37
CA HIS A 34 22.54 -12.61 -11.86
C HIS A 34 23.08 -11.24 -12.30
N SER A 35 23.64 -10.51 -11.35
CA SER A 35 24.33 -9.24 -11.60
C SER A 35 25.62 -9.46 -12.42
N ALA A 36 26.29 -8.41 -12.85
CA ALA A 36 27.59 -8.47 -13.52
C ALA A 36 28.66 -9.16 -12.64
N SER A 37 28.56 -9.06 -11.30
CA SER A 37 29.44 -9.76 -10.35
C SER A 37 29.08 -11.24 -10.17
N GLY A 38 27.96 -11.71 -10.74
CA GLY A 38 27.46 -13.08 -10.58
C GLY A 38 26.58 -13.28 -9.35
N GLU A 39 26.28 -12.24 -8.58
CA GLU A 39 25.42 -12.34 -7.40
C GLU A 39 23.95 -12.53 -7.81
N PRO A 40 23.20 -13.41 -7.11
CA PRO A 40 21.79 -13.62 -7.39
C PRO A 40 20.96 -12.41 -6.89
N VAL A 41 20.04 -11.96 -7.74
CA VAL A 41 19.09 -10.88 -7.44
C VAL A 41 17.68 -11.29 -7.91
N ALA A 42 16.67 -10.72 -7.29
CA ALA A 42 15.28 -10.82 -7.75
C ALA A 42 14.93 -9.60 -8.58
N VAL A 43 14.36 -9.81 -9.77
CA VAL A 43 13.99 -8.73 -10.70
C VAL A 43 12.50 -8.81 -10.97
N LYS A 44 11.75 -7.81 -10.53
CA LYS A 44 10.32 -7.70 -10.79
C LYS A 44 10.08 -6.81 -12.01
N LEU A 45 9.70 -7.42 -13.12
CA LEU A 45 9.31 -6.72 -14.34
C LEU A 45 7.84 -6.30 -14.24
N LEU A 46 7.55 -5.00 -14.34
CA LEU A 46 6.21 -4.46 -14.15
C LEU A 46 5.40 -4.51 -15.46
N ASN A 47 4.11 -4.85 -15.34
CA ASN A 47 3.20 -4.93 -16.49
C ASN A 47 2.81 -3.57 -17.07
N THR A 48 2.95 -2.49 -16.29
CA THR A 48 2.61 -1.13 -16.70
C THR A 48 3.87 -0.29 -16.79
N GLY A 49 4.03 0.40 -17.92
CA GLY A 49 5.14 1.33 -18.19
C GLY A 49 4.65 2.75 -18.44
N ASP A 50 3.45 3.14 -17.91
CA ASP A 50 2.96 4.49 -18.05
C ASP A 50 3.84 5.52 -17.32
N LYS A 51 3.76 6.77 -17.76
CA LYS A 51 4.59 7.87 -17.25
C LYS A 51 4.38 8.12 -15.76
N GLU A 52 3.18 7.89 -15.27
CA GLU A 52 2.82 8.12 -13.87
C GLU A 52 3.43 7.05 -12.96
N THR A 53 3.36 5.79 -13.35
CA THR A 53 4.01 4.66 -12.64
C THR A 53 5.52 4.88 -12.56
N ARG A 54 6.17 5.28 -13.66
CA ARG A 54 7.62 5.57 -13.68
C ARG A 54 8.00 6.72 -12.75
N ALA A 55 7.25 7.83 -12.79
CA ALA A 55 7.50 8.99 -11.93
C ALA A 55 7.30 8.67 -10.44
N ARG A 56 6.38 7.76 -10.13
CA ARG A 56 6.15 7.29 -8.76
C ARG A 56 7.30 6.39 -8.30
N LEU A 57 7.70 5.41 -9.11
CA LEU A 57 8.86 4.55 -8.83
C LEU A 57 10.11 5.36 -8.49
N ALA A 58 10.41 6.36 -9.31
CA ALA A 58 11.56 7.23 -9.10
C ALA A 58 11.49 8.02 -7.78
N ARG A 59 10.30 8.45 -7.35
CA ARG A 59 10.10 9.18 -6.08
C ARG A 59 10.16 8.27 -4.85
N GLU A 60 9.66 7.04 -4.97
CA GLU A 60 9.61 6.08 -3.87
C GLU A 60 10.97 5.39 -3.65
N LEU A 61 11.91 5.46 -4.60
CA LEU A 61 13.20 4.78 -4.53
C LEU A 61 14.02 5.18 -3.29
N GLU A 62 14.20 6.46 -3.02
CA GLU A 62 14.94 6.94 -1.84
C GLU A 62 14.34 6.45 -0.53
N ALA A 63 12.99 6.43 -0.45
CA ALA A 63 12.30 5.91 0.71
C ALA A 63 12.50 4.39 0.86
N LEU A 64 12.52 3.64 -0.25
CA LEU A 64 12.76 2.19 -0.26
C LEU A 64 14.18 1.82 0.20
N GLU A 65 15.19 2.59 -0.22
CA GLU A 65 16.58 2.41 0.19
C GLU A 65 16.77 2.64 1.71
N SER A 66 15.92 3.47 2.32
CA SER A 66 15.96 3.76 3.75
C SER A 66 15.38 2.66 4.64
N ILE A 67 14.65 1.68 4.06
CA ILE A 67 14.01 0.62 4.83
C ILE A 67 15.08 -0.36 5.36
N ALA A 68 14.97 -0.69 6.65
CA ALA A 68 15.85 -1.64 7.29
C ALA A 68 15.87 -3.02 6.61
N SER A 69 17.02 -3.46 6.14
CA SER A 69 17.18 -4.67 5.33
C SER A 69 17.11 -5.99 6.10
N PHE A 70 17.12 -5.98 7.44
CA PHE A 70 17.13 -7.23 8.21
C PHE A 70 15.78 -7.97 8.25
N CYS A 71 14.66 -7.28 7.93
CA CYS A 71 13.31 -7.86 7.91
C CYS A 71 12.57 -7.64 6.59
N THR A 72 13.18 -6.95 5.63
CA THR A 72 12.69 -6.75 4.27
C THR A 72 13.74 -7.18 3.26
N ALA A 73 13.35 -7.58 2.04
CA ALA A 73 14.30 -7.68 0.94
C ALA A 73 14.69 -6.27 0.50
N ARG A 74 16.00 -5.98 0.55
CA ARG A 74 16.50 -4.65 0.18
C ARG A 74 16.27 -4.39 -1.30
N VAL A 75 15.74 -3.21 -1.66
CA VAL A 75 15.74 -2.73 -3.03
C VAL A 75 17.15 -2.28 -3.37
N LEU A 76 17.69 -2.78 -4.47
CA LEU A 76 19.05 -2.55 -4.93
C LEU A 76 19.09 -1.52 -6.03
N ASP A 77 18.09 -1.54 -6.92
CA ASP A 77 17.98 -0.65 -8.07
C ASP A 77 16.56 -0.60 -8.61
N VAL A 78 16.22 0.46 -9.33
CA VAL A 78 14.98 0.62 -10.06
C VAL A 78 15.28 1.20 -11.44
N SER A 79 14.94 0.45 -12.48
CA SER A 79 15.00 0.96 -13.84
C SER A 79 13.64 1.48 -14.28
N THR A 80 13.59 2.74 -14.67
CA THR A 80 12.41 3.38 -15.27
C THR A 80 12.58 3.59 -16.78
N GLU A 81 13.71 3.19 -17.34
CA GLU A 81 14.03 3.29 -18.76
C GLU A 81 13.48 2.10 -19.55
N GLY A 82 13.46 2.23 -20.89
CA GLY A 82 12.98 1.19 -21.79
C GLY A 82 11.45 1.07 -21.85
N SER A 83 10.97 -0.06 -22.42
CA SER A 83 9.54 -0.30 -22.65
C SER A 83 8.78 -0.66 -21.38
N ARG A 84 9.41 -1.35 -20.45
CA ARG A 84 8.83 -1.79 -19.18
C ARG A 84 9.77 -1.50 -18.01
N PRO A 85 9.32 -0.82 -16.97
CA PRO A 85 10.11 -0.59 -15.76
C PRO A 85 10.29 -1.91 -14.98
N TYR A 86 11.38 -1.99 -14.23
CA TYR A 86 11.62 -3.13 -13.33
C TYR A 86 12.29 -2.67 -12.03
N VAL A 87 12.11 -3.47 -11.00
CA VAL A 87 12.71 -3.28 -9.68
C VAL A 87 13.66 -4.43 -9.41
N VAL A 88 14.87 -4.14 -8.99
CA VAL A 88 15.88 -5.10 -8.57
C VAL A 88 15.92 -5.14 -7.05
N SER A 89 15.84 -6.31 -6.48
CA SER A 89 15.92 -6.50 -5.04
C SER A 89 16.84 -7.66 -4.68
N GLU A 90 17.26 -7.69 -3.43
CA GLU A 90 17.98 -8.80 -2.82
C GLU A 90 17.22 -10.12 -3.09
N PHE A 91 17.93 -11.13 -3.56
CA PHE A 91 17.37 -12.48 -3.64
C PHE A 91 17.35 -13.13 -2.26
N VAL A 92 16.19 -13.52 -1.79
CA VAL A 92 16.01 -14.23 -0.53
C VAL A 92 15.88 -15.72 -0.83
N ASP A 93 16.87 -16.50 -0.42
CA ASP A 93 16.85 -17.96 -0.59
C ASP A 93 15.98 -18.60 0.49
N GLY A 94 14.74 -18.88 0.15
CA GLY A 94 13.77 -19.47 1.05
C GLY A 94 12.37 -19.55 0.43
N PRO A 95 11.52 -20.47 0.91
CA PRO A 95 10.14 -20.57 0.44
C PRO A 95 9.32 -19.39 0.90
N SER A 96 8.24 -19.09 0.18
CA SER A 96 7.21 -18.21 0.72
C SER A 96 6.51 -18.85 1.93
N LEU A 97 5.91 -18.03 2.78
CA LEU A 97 5.10 -18.53 3.90
C LEU A 97 3.94 -19.40 3.40
N SER A 98 3.34 -19.08 2.24
CA SER A 98 2.31 -19.92 1.62
C SER A 98 2.83 -21.30 1.27
N ASP A 99 3.99 -21.38 0.60
CA ASP A 99 4.62 -22.67 0.20
C ASP A 99 5.07 -23.46 1.41
N ARG A 100 5.66 -22.78 2.42
CA ARG A 100 6.07 -23.41 3.67
C ARG A 100 4.89 -24.04 4.41
N VAL A 101 3.76 -23.33 4.49
CA VAL A 101 2.55 -23.84 5.16
C VAL A 101 1.92 -24.96 4.34
N ALA A 102 1.84 -24.82 3.02
CA ALA A 102 1.34 -25.88 2.15
C ALA A 102 2.17 -27.16 2.22
N GLY A 103 3.50 -27.05 2.28
CA GLY A 103 4.41 -28.21 2.29
C GLY A 103 4.61 -28.85 3.66
N ARG A 104 4.55 -28.09 4.76
CA ARG A 104 4.91 -28.57 6.10
C ARG A 104 3.85 -28.26 7.18
N GLY A 105 2.69 -27.74 6.79
CA GLY A 105 1.62 -27.34 7.70
C GLY A 105 1.88 -26.04 8.48
N PRO A 106 0.96 -25.70 9.39
CA PRO A 106 0.98 -24.46 10.17
C PRO A 106 2.25 -24.29 11.02
N LEU A 107 2.64 -23.03 11.25
CA LEU A 107 3.74 -22.70 12.15
C LEU A 107 3.28 -22.72 13.61
N ARG A 108 4.17 -23.11 14.51
CA ARG A 108 3.92 -23.23 15.95
C ARG A 108 5.11 -22.72 16.77
N GLY A 109 4.86 -22.43 18.05
CA GLY A 109 5.92 -22.09 19.01
C GLY A 109 6.83 -20.97 18.51
N GLY A 110 8.16 -21.18 18.65
CA GLY A 110 9.15 -20.17 18.29
C GLY A 110 9.17 -19.77 16.81
N ASP A 111 8.76 -20.67 15.88
CA ASP A 111 8.72 -20.33 14.46
C ASP A 111 7.60 -19.32 14.18
N LEU A 112 6.42 -19.53 14.79
CA LEU A 112 5.31 -18.58 14.68
C LEU A 112 5.69 -17.25 15.36
N GLU A 113 6.34 -17.28 16.51
CA GLU A 113 6.76 -16.07 17.21
C GLU A 113 7.78 -15.25 16.41
N ARG A 114 8.79 -15.90 15.84
CA ARG A 114 9.77 -15.24 14.97
C ARG A 114 9.09 -14.62 13.74
N LEU A 115 8.14 -15.33 13.14
CA LEU A 115 7.35 -14.80 12.02
C LEU A 115 6.58 -13.54 12.44
N VAL A 116 5.82 -13.62 13.54
CA VAL A 116 4.98 -12.50 14.03
C VAL A 116 5.84 -11.28 14.34
N VAL A 117 6.94 -11.43 15.09
CA VAL A 117 7.82 -10.32 15.46
C VAL A 117 8.54 -9.76 14.23
N GLY A 118 9.16 -10.62 13.42
CA GLY A 118 9.93 -10.17 12.25
C GLY A 118 9.07 -9.43 11.23
N THR A 119 7.86 -9.94 10.95
CA THR A 119 6.96 -9.28 9.99
C THR A 119 6.30 -8.01 10.54
N ALA A 120 6.01 -7.94 11.85
CA ALA A 120 5.55 -6.69 12.47
C ALA A 120 6.64 -5.62 12.45
N THR A 121 7.90 -6.01 12.67
CA THR A 121 9.06 -5.11 12.57
C THR A 121 9.25 -4.61 11.14
N ALA A 122 9.12 -5.50 10.16
CA ALA A 122 9.16 -5.12 8.75
C ALA A 122 8.09 -4.08 8.42
N LEU A 123 6.85 -4.33 8.85
CA LEU A 123 5.74 -3.43 8.58
C LEU A 123 5.92 -2.07 9.26
N ALA A 124 6.45 -2.05 10.50
CA ALA A 124 6.78 -0.82 11.20
C ALA A 124 7.87 -0.01 10.48
N ALA A 125 8.89 -0.67 9.94
CA ALA A 125 9.95 -0.01 9.16
C ALA A 125 9.43 0.56 7.84
N ILE A 126 8.59 -0.19 7.11
CA ILE A 126 7.95 0.25 5.87
C ILE A 126 7.10 1.50 6.11
N HIS A 127 6.25 1.47 7.15
CA HIS A 127 5.38 2.61 7.49
C HIS A 127 6.18 3.82 8.00
N ALA A 128 7.28 3.60 8.72
CA ALA A 128 8.17 4.68 9.17
C ALA A 128 8.86 5.41 7.99
N ALA A 129 9.11 4.70 6.88
CA ALA A 129 9.59 5.28 5.63
C ALA A 129 8.48 5.99 4.82
N GLY A 130 7.25 6.08 5.35
CA GLY A 130 6.11 6.70 4.65
C GLY A 130 5.50 5.82 3.55
N ILE A 131 5.87 4.55 3.48
CA ILE A 131 5.40 3.61 2.46
C ILE A 131 4.28 2.75 3.02
N VAL A 132 3.28 2.43 2.19
CA VAL A 132 2.23 1.45 2.45
C VAL A 132 2.50 0.22 1.60
N HIS A 133 2.44 -0.97 2.19
CA HIS A 133 2.74 -2.23 1.49
C HIS A 133 1.67 -2.59 0.44
N ARG A 134 0.40 -2.34 0.72
CA ARG A 134 -0.77 -2.48 -0.18
C ARG A 134 -1.12 -3.91 -0.63
N ASP A 135 -0.25 -4.89 -0.44
CA ASP A 135 -0.46 -6.29 -0.84
C ASP A 135 0.16 -7.28 0.15
N PHE A 136 0.02 -7.01 1.46
CA PHE A 136 0.56 -7.90 2.48
C PHE A 136 -0.21 -9.23 2.48
N LYS A 137 0.51 -10.35 2.27
CA LYS A 137 -0.08 -11.70 2.19
C LYS A 137 0.99 -12.77 2.35
N PRO A 138 0.62 -14.06 2.58
CA PRO A 138 1.59 -15.14 2.79
C PRO A 138 2.60 -15.35 1.67
N SER A 139 2.24 -15.11 0.41
CA SER A 139 3.18 -15.24 -0.71
C SER A 139 4.25 -14.14 -0.75
N ASN A 140 4.02 -13.02 -0.06
CA ASN A 140 4.93 -11.88 0.01
C ASN A 140 5.75 -11.86 1.32
N VAL A 141 5.79 -12.98 2.03
CA VAL A 141 6.68 -13.22 3.18
C VAL A 141 7.56 -14.42 2.85
N LEU A 142 8.85 -14.19 2.65
CA LEU A 142 9.84 -15.24 2.40
C LEU A 142 10.49 -15.66 3.72
N LEU A 143 10.76 -16.96 3.86
CA LEU A 143 11.38 -17.53 5.05
C LEU A 143 12.84 -17.87 4.73
N GLY A 144 13.68 -16.85 4.75
CA GLY A 144 15.11 -16.97 4.54
C GLY A 144 15.84 -17.61 5.72
N PRO A 145 17.15 -17.90 5.57
CA PRO A 145 17.97 -18.51 6.61
C PRO A 145 18.07 -17.63 7.87
N ASP A 146 18.06 -16.32 7.72
CA ASP A 146 18.18 -15.36 8.81
C ASP A 146 16.82 -14.93 9.40
N GLY A 147 15.70 -15.47 8.88
CA GLY A 147 14.35 -15.16 9.34
C GLY A 147 13.40 -14.68 8.24
N PRO A 148 12.20 -14.22 8.64
CA PRO A 148 11.20 -13.76 7.67
C PRO A 148 11.62 -12.45 7.02
N ARG A 149 11.46 -12.36 5.70
CA ARG A 149 11.69 -11.18 4.87
C ARG A 149 10.40 -10.82 4.14
N VAL A 150 9.96 -9.58 4.31
CA VAL A 150 8.80 -9.05 3.57
C VAL A 150 9.28 -8.53 2.22
N VAL A 151 8.59 -8.92 1.15
CA VAL A 151 8.92 -8.58 -0.24
C VAL A 151 7.74 -7.90 -0.92
N ASP A 152 7.98 -7.36 -2.11
CA ASP A 152 6.92 -6.85 -3.00
C ASP A 152 6.08 -5.71 -2.39
N PHE A 153 6.74 -4.74 -1.75
CA PHE A 153 6.06 -3.50 -1.32
C PHE A 153 5.32 -2.89 -2.52
N GLY A 154 4.12 -2.37 -2.29
CA GLY A 154 3.16 -1.94 -3.31
C GLY A 154 3.55 -0.81 -4.26
N ILE A 155 4.83 -0.78 -4.68
CA ILE A 155 5.43 0.23 -5.57
C ILE A 155 4.69 0.33 -6.91
N ALA A 156 4.07 -0.77 -7.37
CA ALA A 156 3.42 -0.87 -8.68
C ALA A 156 1.90 -0.63 -8.66
N ARG A 157 1.27 -0.45 -7.49
CA ARG A 157 -0.17 -0.22 -7.42
C ARG A 157 -0.50 1.27 -7.48
N ALA A 158 -1.30 1.69 -8.47
CA ALA A 158 -1.85 3.04 -8.54
C ALA A 158 -2.74 3.34 -7.32
N GLU A 159 -2.65 4.55 -6.79
CA GLU A 159 -3.60 5.04 -5.80
C GLU A 159 -4.99 5.08 -6.44
N GLY A 160 -5.96 4.39 -5.84
CA GLY A 160 -7.34 4.35 -6.34
C GLY A 160 -7.75 3.10 -7.11
N ALA A 161 -6.83 2.21 -7.45
CA ALA A 161 -7.19 0.95 -8.09
C ALA A 161 -7.43 -0.17 -7.06
N ALA A 162 -8.42 -0.01 -6.20
CA ALA A 162 -9.15 -1.16 -5.67
C ALA A 162 -10.01 -1.68 -6.82
N THR A 163 -9.38 -2.29 -7.81
CA THR A 163 -10.06 -2.77 -9.00
C THR A 163 -10.76 -4.09 -8.69
N LEU A 164 -11.94 -3.99 -8.06
CA LEU A 164 -12.96 -5.03 -8.15
C LEU A 164 -13.41 -5.23 -9.63
N THR A 165 -13.08 -4.31 -10.53
CA THR A 165 -13.55 -4.25 -11.91
C THR A 165 -12.61 -4.83 -12.97
N SER A 166 -11.31 -4.94 -12.74
CA SER A 166 -10.39 -5.57 -13.70
C SER A 166 -9.86 -6.90 -13.20
N GLY A 167 -10.75 -7.91 -13.20
CA GLY A 167 -10.44 -9.29 -12.87
C GLY A 167 -9.89 -9.44 -11.46
N LEU A 168 -10.63 -10.09 -10.56
CA LEU A 168 -10.21 -10.47 -9.20
C LEU A 168 -8.96 -11.38 -9.24
N ILE A 169 -7.84 -10.82 -9.70
CA ILE A 169 -6.52 -11.44 -9.69
C ILE A 169 -5.86 -11.04 -8.38
N GLY A 170 -6.23 -11.74 -7.31
CA GLY A 170 -5.68 -11.56 -5.98
C GLY A 170 -6.40 -12.46 -4.99
N THR A 171 -5.79 -12.74 -3.84
CA THR A 171 -6.43 -13.54 -2.80
C THR A 171 -7.30 -12.61 -1.95
N PRO A 172 -8.63 -12.56 -2.16
CA PRO A 172 -9.51 -11.55 -1.56
C PRO A 172 -9.55 -11.60 -0.03
N ALA A 173 -9.12 -12.71 0.55
CA ALA A 173 -9.11 -12.95 1.98
C ALA A 173 -8.12 -12.08 2.79
N TYR A 174 -7.23 -11.34 2.12
CA TYR A 174 -6.27 -10.42 2.76
C TYR A 174 -6.60 -8.95 2.50
N LEU A 175 -7.64 -8.65 1.71
CA LEU A 175 -8.16 -7.29 1.56
C LEU A 175 -8.82 -6.84 2.86
N SER A 176 -8.62 -5.58 3.22
CA SER A 176 -9.30 -4.99 4.36
C SER A 176 -10.74 -4.54 4.02
N PRO A 177 -11.64 -4.40 5.03
CA PRO A 177 -13.01 -3.95 4.80
C PRO A 177 -13.11 -2.64 4.02
N GLU A 178 -12.27 -1.66 4.33
CA GLU A 178 -12.25 -0.36 3.66
C GLU A 178 -11.78 -0.46 2.20
N GLN A 179 -10.85 -1.38 1.88
CA GLN A 179 -10.46 -1.63 0.49
C GLN A 179 -11.59 -2.27 -0.32
N ILE A 180 -12.36 -3.18 0.29
CA ILE A 180 -13.57 -3.75 -0.32
C ILE A 180 -14.63 -2.67 -0.56
N ALA A 181 -14.72 -1.69 0.35
CA ALA A 181 -15.58 -0.53 0.20
C ALA A 181 -15.08 0.53 -0.79
N GLY A 182 -13.93 0.30 -1.45
CA GLY A 182 -13.36 1.18 -2.48
C GLY A 182 -12.42 2.26 -1.96
N SER A 183 -12.08 2.26 -0.67
CA SER A 183 -11.09 3.19 -0.14
C SER A 183 -9.67 2.79 -0.55
N PRO A 184 -8.75 3.75 -0.72
CA PRO A 184 -7.35 3.47 -0.94
C PRO A 184 -6.73 2.66 0.21
N ALA A 185 -5.74 1.83 -0.10
CA ALA A 185 -4.96 1.12 0.92
C ALA A 185 -4.19 2.11 1.80
N SER A 186 -4.12 1.79 3.08
CA SER A 186 -3.44 2.59 4.10
C SER A 186 -2.60 1.72 5.02
N GLY A 187 -1.84 2.31 5.93
CA GLY A 187 -1.13 1.54 6.95
C GLY A 187 -2.07 0.68 7.81
N ALA A 188 -3.30 1.13 8.05
CA ALA A 188 -4.30 0.32 8.75
C ALA A 188 -4.78 -0.88 7.92
N SER A 189 -4.84 -0.75 6.59
CA SER A 189 -5.15 -1.87 5.70
C SER A 189 -4.05 -2.94 5.73
N ASP A 190 -2.78 -2.53 5.75
CA ASP A 190 -1.63 -3.44 5.87
C ASP A 190 -1.65 -4.18 7.21
N VAL A 191 -2.00 -3.50 8.31
CA VAL A 191 -2.13 -4.13 9.63
C VAL A 191 -3.22 -5.21 9.63
N PHE A 192 -4.34 -4.97 8.97
CA PHE A 192 -5.38 -5.98 8.81
C PHE A 192 -4.88 -7.19 8.01
N ALA A 193 -4.24 -6.96 6.86
CA ALA A 193 -3.69 -7.98 5.99
C ALA A 193 -2.58 -8.79 6.69
N TRP A 194 -1.72 -8.12 7.48
CA TRP A 194 -0.72 -8.76 8.34
C TRP A 194 -1.38 -9.70 9.34
N ALA A 195 -2.40 -9.25 10.07
CA ALA A 195 -3.08 -10.08 11.06
C ALA A 195 -3.76 -11.30 10.41
N ALA A 196 -4.41 -11.12 9.26
CA ALA A 196 -4.98 -12.21 8.47
C ALA A 196 -3.89 -13.22 8.05
N THR A 197 -2.71 -12.74 7.66
CA THR A 197 -1.53 -13.57 7.35
C THR A 197 -1.04 -14.36 8.57
N MET A 198 -1.04 -13.77 9.76
CA MET A 198 -0.63 -14.47 10.99
C MET A 198 -1.64 -15.56 11.39
N VAL A 199 -2.93 -15.33 11.18
CA VAL A 199 -3.96 -16.38 11.37
C VAL A 199 -3.72 -17.54 10.40
N PHE A 200 -3.49 -17.25 9.11
CA PHE A 200 -3.13 -18.27 8.13
C PHE A 200 -1.88 -19.04 8.56
N ALA A 201 -0.83 -18.38 8.98
CA ALA A 201 0.40 -19.02 9.42
C ALA A 201 0.15 -20.01 10.58
N ALA A 202 -0.74 -19.67 11.52
CA ALA A 202 -1.05 -20.49 12.69
C ALA A 202 -2.05 -21.60 12.42
N THR A 203 -2.92 -21.46 11.40
CA THR A 203 -4.02 -22.42 11.13
C THR A 203 -3.79 -23.27 9.89
N GLY A 204 -3.04 -22.76 8.91
CA GLY A 204 -2.90 -23.34 7.58
C GLY A 204 -4.06 -23.03 6.64
N VAL A 205 -5.07 -22.31 7.13
CA VAL A 205 -6.24 -21.94 6.33
C VAL A 205 -6.45 -20.43 6.32
N SER A 206 -7.01 -19.92 5.22
CA SER A 206 -7.34 -18.50 5.12
C SER A 206 -8.39 -18.12 6.19
N PRO A 207 -8.19 -17.02 6.95
CA PRO A 207 -9.07 -16.65 8.07
C PRO A 207 -10.51 -16.36 7.65
N PHE A 208 -10.71 -15.99 6.40
CA PHE A 208 -12.02 -15.69 5.82
C PHE A 208 -12.46 -16.70 4.75
N GLY A 209 -11.78 -17.86 4.69
CA GLY A 209 -12.07 -18.92 3.73
C GLY A 209 -11.46 -18.67 2.34
N ALA A 210 -11.69 -19.63 1.42
CA ALA A 210 -11.18 -19.61 0.05
C ALA A 210 -12.17 -20.22 -0.95
N ASP A 211 -13.46 -20.25 -0.62
CA ASP A 211 -14.54 -20.81 -1.42
C ASP A 211 -14.90 -19.88 -2.61
N THR A 212 -15.95 -19.07 -2.48
CA THR A 212 -16.30 -18.11 -3.53
C THR A 212 -15.91 -16.70 -3.13
N VAL A 213 -15.52 -15.88 -4.12
CA VAL A 213 -15.13 -14.49 -3.89
C VAL A 213 -16.20 -13.71 -3.11
N PRO A 214 -17.50 -13.72 -3.49
CA PRO A 214 -18.52 -13.00 -2.74
C PRO A 214 -18.64 -13.47 -1.28
N ALA A 215 -18.52 -14.78 -1.02
CA ALA A 215 -18.59 -15.31 0.34
C ALA A 215 -17.37 -14.88 1.18
N VAL A 216 -16.17 -14.89 0.59
CA VAL A 216 -14.96 -14.39 1.25
C VAL A 216 -15.09 -12.89 1.57
N LEU A 217 -15.50 -12.06 0.59
CA LEU A 217 -15.70 -10.63 0.81
C LEU A 217 -16.74 -10.35 1.90
N HIS A 218 -17.85 -11.08 1.90
CA HIS A 218 -18.87 -10.97 2.96
C HIS A 218 -18.28 -11.27 4.34
N ARG A 219 -17.47 -12.34 4.46
CA ARG A 219 -16.83 -12.68 5.74
C ARG A 219 -15.78 -11.65 6.17
N VAL A 220 -15.00 -11.11 5.25
CA VAL A 220 -14.07 -10.01 5.56
C VAL A 220 -14.82 -8.81 6.15
N LEU A 221 -15.98 -8.48 5.62
CA LEU A 221 -16.78 -7.34 6.08
C LEU A 221 -17.46 -7.61 7.43
N HIS A 222 -17.95 -8.84 7.68
CA HIS A 222 -18.91 -9.09 8.76
C HIS A 222 -18.50 -10.17 9.76
N ALA A 223 -17.61 -11.11 9.40
CA ALA A 223 -17.25 -12.21 10.27
C ALA A 223 -15.94 -11.94 11.04
N GLU A 224 -15.87 -12.49 12.24
CA GLU A 224 -14.63 -12.57 13.03
C GLU A 224 -14.00 -13.95 12.82
N PRO A 225 -12.70 -14.04 12.49
CA PRO A 225 -12.05 -15.33 12.31
C PRO A 225 -11.79 -16.02 13.67
N ASP A 226 -11.70 -17.34 13.64
CA ASP A 226 -11.29 -18.11 14.81
C ASP A 226 -9.80 -17.91 15.11
N LEU A 227 -9.51 -17.42 16.31
CA LEU A 227 -8.16 -17.16 16.80
C LEU A 227 -7.66 -18.21 17.80
N SER A 228 -8.42 -19.31 18.01
CA SER A 228 -8.12 -20.33 19.02
C SER A 228 -6.76 -21.02 18.82
N ALA A 229 -6.31 -21.16 17.55
CA ALA A 229 -5.03 -21.74 17.20
C ALA A 229 -3.82 -20.85 17.54
N LEU A 230 -4.04 -19.55 17.77
CA LEU A 230 -2.98 -18.63 18.19
C LEU A 230 -2.65 -18.78 19.67
N PRO A 231 -1.39 -18.58 20.06
CA PRO A 231 -1.01 -18.44 21.48
C PRO A 231 -1.87 -17.39 22.20
N PRO A 232 -2.34 -17.63 23.43
CA PRO A 232 -3.25 -16.71 24.14
C PRO A 232 -2.75 -15.25 24.18
N ARG A 233 -1.43 -15.04 24.31
CA ARG A 233 -0.80 -13.72 24.33
C ARG A 233 -0.94 -12.94 23.01
N LEU A 234 -1.12 -13.62 21.88
CA LEU A 234 -1.25 -12.97 20.57
C LEU A 234 -2.71 -12.69 20.18
N ARG A 235 -3.68 -13.42 20.78
CA ARG A 235 -5.10 -13.33 20.36
C ARG A 235 -5.66 -11.93 20.44
N GLY A 236 -5.42 -11.23 21.56
CA GLY A 236 -5.93 -9.86 21.74
C GLY A 236 -5.35 -8.86 20.74
N LEU A 237 -4.04 -8.99 20.46
CA LEU A 237 -3.35 -8.12 19.49
C LEU A 237 -3.83 -8.37 18.06
N ILE A 238 -3.94 -9.65 17.67
CA ILE A 238 -4.44 -10.03 16.34
C ILE A 238 -5.92 -9.65 16.19
N ALA A 239 -6.75 -9.84 17.21
CA ALA A 239 -8.15 -9.40 17.19
C ALA A 239 -8.26 -7.88 17.00
N ALA A 240 -7.46 -7.09 17.70
CA ALA A 240 -7.43 -5.64 17.53
C ALA A 240 -6.99 -5.24 16.11
N ALA A 241 -5.99 -5.92 15.53
CA ALA A 241 -5.53 -5.69 14.18
C ALA A 241 -6.55 -6.08 13.10
N LEU A 242 -7.45 -7.05 13.40
CA LEU A 242 -8.57 -7.47 12.52
C LEU A 242 -9.86 -6.68 12.74
N ALA A 243 -9.84 -5.60 13.54
CA ALA A 243 -11.00 -4.73 13.71
C ALA A 243 -11.52 -4.23 12.35
N LYS A 244 -12.86 -4.25 12.16
CA LYS A 244 -13.47 -3.83 10.88
C LYS A 244 -13.28 -2.34 10.63
N ASP A 245 -13.39 -1.53 11.67
CA ASP A 245 -13.08 -0.11 11.64
C ASP A 245 -11.54 0.10 11.64
N PRO A 246 -10.95 0.70 10.58
CA PRO A 246 -9.51 0.95 10.50
C PRO A 246 -8.97 1.84 11.61
N ALA A 247 -9.78 2.76 12.15
CA ALA A 247 -9.37 3.64 13.26
C ALA A 247 -9.17 2.91 14.59
N ARG A 248 -9.70 1.70 14.73
CA ARG A 248 -9.55 0.86 15.92
C ARG A 248 -8.34 -0.06 15.87
N ARG A 249 -7.65 -0.12 14.74
CA ARG A 249 -6.45 -0.95 14.56
C ARG A 249 -5.23 -0.24 15.12
N PRO A 250 -4.32 -0.95 15.81
CA PRO A 250 -3.05 -0.37 16.23
C PRO A 250 -2.18 -0.03 15.02
N ALA A 251 -1.36 1.02 15.13
CA ALA A 251 -0.31 1.28 14.14
C ALA A 251 0.76 0.17 14.18
N ALA A 252 1.47 -0.08 13.06
CA ALA A 252 2.50 -1.11 12.98
C ALA A 252 3.61 -0.96 14.03
N GLN A 253 4.01 0.27 14.35
CA GLN A 253 4.96 0.54 15.42
C GLN A 253 4.43 0.12 16.79
N ALA A 254 3.15 0.36 17.07
CA ALA A 254 2.52 -0.06 18.34
C ALA A 254 2.40 -1.59 18.43
N LEU A 255 2.14 -2.27 17.31
CA LEU A 255 2.19 -3.74 17.24
C LEU A 255 3.56 -4.27 17.61
N MET A 256 4.61 -3.74 16.98
CA MET A 256 5.99 -4.14 17.25
C MET A 256 6.35 -3.96 18.73
N VAL A 257 6.06 -2.79 19.31
CA VAL A 257 6.33 -2.50 20.73
C VAL A 257 5.58 -3.46 21.65
N SER A 258 4.31 -3.76 21.37
CA SER A 258 3.49 -4.67 22.16
C SER A 258 3.98 -6.13 22.10
N LEU A 259 4.56 -6.53 20.97
CA LEU A 259 5.13 -7.87 20.79
C LEU A 259 6.46 -8.03 21.55
N LEU A 260 7.28 -6.98 21.60
CA LEU A 260 8.56 -6.98 22.30
C LEU A 260 8.40 -6.77 23.82
N ASN A 261 7.37 -6.05 24.23
CA ASN A 261 7.08 -5.75 25.63
C ASN A 261 5.63 -6.15 25.99
N PRO A 262 5.38 -7.42 26.31
CA PRO A 262 4.02 -7.91 26.58
C PRO A 262 3.33 -7.24 27.77
N ASN A 263 4.07 -6.53 28.64
CA ASN A 263 3.57 -5.79 29.79
C ASN A 263 3.15 -4.33 29.43
N VAL A 264 3.48 -3.86 28.25
CA VAL A 264 3.07 -2.53 27.78
C VAL A 264 1.72 -2.66 27.06
N ARG A 265 0.66 -2.11 27.67
CA ARG A 265 -0.64 -2.00 27.00
C ARG A 265 -0.45 -1.09 25.77
N PRO A 266 -0.92 -1.50 24.58
CA PRO A 266 -0.87 -0.64 23.40
C PRO A 266 -1.47 0.73 23.74
N PRO A 267 -0.87 1.85 23.32
CA PRO A 267 -1.54 3.14 23.42
C PRO A 267 -2.88 3.05 22.69
N ALA A 268 -3.93 3.66 23.26
CA ALA A 268 -5.22 3.75 22.62
C ALA A 268 -5.04 4.36 21.22
N PRO A 269 -5.81 3.94 20.21
CA PRO A 269 -5.73 4.51 18.88
C PRO A 269 -5.83 6.02 18.96
N VAL A 270 -4.84 6.72 18.41
CA VAL A 270 -4.88 8.18 18.29
C VAL A 270 -6.01 8.49 17.32
N PRO A 271 -7.06 9.23 17.72
CA PRO A 271 -8.10 9.63 16.79
C PRO A 271 -7.44 10.50 15.71
N THR A 272 -7.33 9.96 14.50
CA THR A 272 -7.06 10.76 13.31
C THR A 272 -8.32 11.57 13.04
N GLY A 273 -8.41 12.73 13.71
CA GLY A 273 -9.45 13.72 13.42
C GLY A 273 -9.28 14.20 11.98
N PRO A 274 -10.37 14.42 11.25
CA PRO A 274 -10.31 15.11 9.99
C PRO A 274 -9.87 16.57 10.25
N ASP A 275 -8.98 17.07 9.40
CA ASP A 275 -8.60 18.48 9.31
C ASP A 275 -7.79 19.08 10.48
N VAL A 276 -6.49 18.84 10.46
CA VAL A 276 -5.60 19.92 10.87
C VAL A 276 -5.48 20.86 9.66
N ARG A 277 -6.43 21.79 9.53
CA ARG A 277 -6.20 23.01 8.74
C ARG A 277 -4.91 23.64 9.26
N PRO A 278 -3.91 23.90 8.41
CA PRO A 278 -2.75 24.66 8.86
C PRO A 278 -3.26 25.99 9.38
N ALA A 279 -2.88 26.34 10.61
CA ALA A 279 -3.18 27.64 11.19
C ALA A 279 -2.78 28.73 10.20
N PRO A 280 -3.62 29.75 9.98
CA PRO A 280 -3.29 30.84 9.09
C PRO A 280 -1.98 31.46 9.57
N ARG A 281 -1.00 31.56 8.68
CA ARG A 281 0.26 32.26 8.95
C ARG A 281 -0.07 33.65 9.43
N PRO A 282 0.56 34.18 10.51
CA PRO A 282 0.38 35.54 10.91
C PRO A 282 0.84 36.45 9.76
N VAL A 283 -0.09 37.25 9.27
CA VAL A 283 0.18 38.30 8.29
C VAL A 283 1.07 39.31 8.98
N PRO A 284 2.24 39.69 8.43
CA PRO A 284 3.03 40.74 9.02
C PRO A 284 2.22 42.04 9.01
N SER A 285 2.04 42.66 10.19
CA SER A 285 1.43 43.97 10.36
C SER A 285 2.23 44.96 9.54
N GLY A 286 1.65 45.47 8.47
CA GLY A 286 2.19 46.62 7.74
C GLY A 286 2.08 47.90 8.56
N PRO A 287 2.87 48.95 8.24
CA PRO A 287 2.98 50.15 9.08
C PRO A 287 1.68 50.93 9.16
N ASP A 288 1.45 51.48 10.36
CA ASP A 288 0.37 52.36 10.75
C ASP A 288 0.09 53.47 9.69
N VAL A 289 -1.05 53.35 9.02
CA VAL A 289 -1.61 54.46 8.23
C VAL A 289 -2.64 55.16 9.09
N ARG A 290 -2.30 56.37 9.60
CA ARG A 290 -3.21 57.27 10.27
C ARG A 290 -4.42 57.58 9.39
N PRO A 291 -5.64 57.55 9.88
CA PRO A 291 -6.80 57.99 9.13
C PRO A 291 -6.83 59.49 8.94
N ALA A 292 -7.05 59.94 7.69
CA ALA A 292 -7.31 61.32 7.35
C ALA A 292 -8.73 61.77 7.81
N PRO A 293 -8.92 63.03 8.13
CA PRO A 293 -10.21 63.56 8.68
C PRO A 293 -11.31 63.59 7.60
N ALA A 294 -12.53 63.34 8.04
CA ALA A 294 -13.75 63.34 7.23
C ALA A 294 -14.09 64.70 6.66
N PRO A 295 -14.57 64.85 5.42
CA PRO A 295 -15.21 66.09 4.95
C PRO A 295 -16.68 66.14 5.35
N GLY A 296 -17.10 67.35 5.74
CA GLY A 296 -18.46 67.70 6.21
C GLY A 296 -19.49 67.73 5.06
N PRO A 297 -20.78 67.94 5.43
CA PRO A 297 -21.92 67.70 4.55
C PRO A 297 -22.24 68.94 3.65
N GLY A 298 -22.44 68.68 2.37
CA GLY A 298 -22.92 69.67 1.39
C GLY A 298 -23.97 69.04 0.48
N SER A 299 -25.07 69.70 0.44
CA SER A 299 -26.37 69.38 -0.16
C SER A 299 -26.43 69.34 -1.68
N PRO A 300 -27.60 69.06 -2.26
CA PRO A 300 -27.78 68.23 -3.44
C PRO A 300 -28.14 69.04 -4.69
N GLN A 301 -27.94 68.53 -5.86
CA GLN A 301 -28.61 68.88 -7.13
C GLN A 301 -28.08 68.02 -8.24
N GLY A 302 -28.95 67.34 -8.97
CA GLY A 302 -29.49 67.64 -10.23
C GLY A 302 -29.85 66.34 -11.00
N ALA A 303 -31.09 66.30 -11.42
CA ALA A 303 -31.79 65.20 -12.08
C ALA A 303 -31.49 65.06 -13.57
N LEU A 304 -31.52 63.78 -14.00
CA LEU A 304 -32.06 63.25 -15.28
C LEU A 304 -31.39 63.64 -16.64
N PRO A 305 -31.62 62.90 -17.76
CA PRO A 305 -32.55 61.79 -18.02
C PRO A 305 -31.99 60.63 -18.89
N TRP A 306 -32.79 59.62 -18.97
CA TRP A 306 -32.88 58.46 -19.84
C TRP A 306 -32.80 58.71 -21.37
N HIS A 307 -32.15 57.82 -22.10
CA HIS A 307 -32.54 57.36 -23.46
C HIS A 307 -31.80 56.03 -23.69
N GLY A 308 -32.35 54.92 -24.05
CA GLY A 308 -33.33 54.52 -25.01
C GLY A 308 -32.84 53.18 -25.52
N GLY A 309 -33.66 52.13 -25.49
CA GLY A 309 -33.35 50.75 -25.85
C GLY A 309 -33.48 50.43 -27.35
N PRO A 310 -33.83 49.18 -27.68
CA PRO A 310 -33.07 48.22 -28.46
C PRO A 310 -33.53 48.18 -29.97
N PRO A 311 -33.38 47.22 -30.84
CA PRO A 311 -33.33 45.76 -30.76
C PRO A 311 -32.56 45.05 -31.92
N GLY A 312 -32.74 43.74 -31.99
CA GLY A 312 -32.57 42.88 -33.16
C GLY A 312 -31.29 42.03 -33.10
N GLY A 313 -31.30 40.74 -33.16
CA GLY A 313 -32.09 39.82 -33.95
C GLY A 313 -31.13 39.01 -34.79
N GLU A 314 -31.25 37.67 -34.71
CA GLU A 314 -31.07 36.68 -35.77
C GLU A 314 -30.18 35.46 -35.43
N THR A 315 -30.85 34.36 -35.28
CA THR A 315 -30.32 33.01 -35.58
C THR A 315 -30.27 32.81 -37.11
N PRO A 316 -29.39 31.92 -37.62
CA PRO A 316 -29.95 30.71 -38.20
C PRO A 316 -29.13 29.40 -38.03
N THR A 317 -29.89 28.34 -37.80
CA THR A 317 -30.04 27.05 -38.51
C THR A 317 -28.82 26.38 -39.12
N GLY A 318 -28.64 25.11 -38.71
CA GLY A 318 -27.84 23.98 -39.07
C GLY A 318 -27.58 23.67 -40.58
N PRO A 319 -27.02 22.50 -40.94
CA PRO A 319 -27.63 21.16 -40.82
C PRO A 319 -26.69 19.98 -40.50
N ARG A 320 -27.31 18.83 -40.20
CA ARG A 320 -26.80 17.44 -40.11
C ARG A 320 -27.00 16.74 -41.48
N PRO A 321 -26.63 15.49 -41.65
CA PRO A 321 -25.43 14.69 -41.88
C PRO A 321 -25.36 14.14 -43.32
N PRO A 322 -24.59 13.09 -43.63
CA PRO A 322 -24.94 11.68 -43.37
C PRO A 322 -23.89 10.91 -42.53
#